data_105f955bc764011a0b5f9c78c5b8fe81
#
_entry.id   105f955bc764011a0b5f9c78c5b8fe81
#
_cell.length_a   1.000
_cell.length_b   1.000
_cell.length_c   1.000
_cell.angle_alpha   90.00
_cell.angle_beta   90.00
_cell.angle_gamma   90.00
#
_symmetry.space_group_name_H-M   'P 1'
#
loop_
_entity.id
_entity.type
_entity.pdbx_description
1 polymer ?
#
loop_
_entity_poly.entity_id
_entity_poly.type
_entity_poly.pdbx_seq_one_letter_code
_entity_poly.pdbx_strand_id
1 'polypeptide(L)'
;MLIAIEGPDGSGKTQLARTLQTAFRASLLTRSGPTRNFNQLSDELTWLSQHPSRLLLICDRIRPISELVYGKVLRGFSMLEEDVAYSWVDHFVSIVIYCRPPLATIQANVEASFPNQMSGVVEHTQQLSDEYDRVMLRFTQSNLIYYPYDYTFHHLPALIEEITSDIKGIVHP
;
A
#
# COMPACT_ATOMS: atom_id res chain seq x y z
N MET A 1 2.64 -3.88 15.14
CA MET A 1 2.00 -2.76 14.42
C MET A 1 2.40 -2.82 12.95
N LEU A 2 1.47 -2.62 12.03
CA LEU A 2 1.69 -2.71 10.59
C LEU A 2 1.31 -1.39 9.91
N ILE A 3 2.24 -0.84 9.12
CA ILE A 3 2.02 0.31 8.24
C ILE A 3 2.00 -0.21 6.80
N ALA A 4 0.90 -0.03 6.10
CA ALA A 4 0.76 -0.35 4.68
C ALA A 4 0.99 0.90 3.83
N ILE A 5 1.87 0.81 2.83
CA ILE A 5 2.10 1.87 1.85
C ILE A 5 1.56 1.38 0.51
N GLU A 6 0.55 2.05 0.01
CA GLU A 6 -0.22 1.65 -1.16
C GLU A 6 -0.25 2.73 -2.25
N GLY A 7 -0.61 2.33 -3.45
CA GLY A 7 -0.73 3.19 -4.61
C GLY A 7 -0.29 2.53 -5.91
N PRO A 8 -0.55 3.13 -7.07
CA PRO A 8 -0.18 2.57 -8.38
C PRO A 8 1.34 2.48 -8.57
N ASP A 9 1.79 1.73 -9.58
CA ASP A 9 3.19 1.75 -9.99
C ASP A 9 3.60 3.18 -10.39
N GLY A 10 4.85 3.55 -10.14
CA GLY A 10 5.32 4.91 -10.38
C GLY A 10 4.91 5.95 -9.33
N SER A 11 4.14 5.60 -8.29
CA SER A 11 3.68 6.56 -7.26
C SER A 11 4.68 6.85 -6.14
N GLY A 12 5.90 6.32 -6.17
CA GLY A 12 6.96 6.62 -5.19
C GLY A 12 6.93 5.79 -3.90
N LYS A 13 6.06 4.78 -3.79
CA LYS A 13 5.89 3.92 -2.59
C LYS A 13 7.19 3.35 -2.05
N THR A 14 7.99 2.71 -2.91
CA THR A 14 9.23 2.03 -2.51
C THR A 14 10.23 3.00 -1.91
N GLN A 15 10.32 4.22 -2.45
CA GLN A 15 11.18 5.26 -1.89
C GLN A 15 10.68 5.70 -0.51
N LEU A 16 9.38 5.94 -0.37
CA LEU A 16 8.77 6.27 0.91
C LEU A 16 8.99 5.15 1.94
N ALA A 17 8.73 3.89 1.56
CA ALA A 17 8.91 2.74 2.43
C ALA A 17 10.33 2.61 2.99
N ARG A 18 11.35 2.79 2.15
CA ARG A 18 12.76 2.79 2.58
C ARG A 18 13.09 3.95 3.51
N THR A 19 12.53 5.12 3.24
CA THR A 19 12.74 6.30 4.11
C THR A 19 12.12 6.08 5.48
N LEU A 20 10.86 5.58 5.53
CA LEU A 20 10.19 5.29 6.79
C LEU A 20 10.86 4.12 7.54
N GLN A 21 11.34 3.09 6.82
CA GLN A 21 12.14 2.01 7.40
C GLN A 21 13.34 2.57 8.17
N THR A 22 14.07 3.48 7.55
CA THR A 22 15.25 4.11 8.17
C THR A 22 14.87 4.99 9.35
N ALA A 23 13.85 5.85 9.17
CA ALA A 23 13.41 6.80 10.19
C ALA A 23 12.89 6.08 11.46
N PHE A 24 12.16 4.99 11.31
CA PHE A 24 11.57 4.25 12.42
C PHE A 24 12.38 3.02 12.85
N ARG A 25 13.50 2.70 12.19
CA ARG A 25 14.26 1.46 12.41
C ARG A 25 13.37 0.21 12.35
N ALA A 26 12.43 0.22 11.42
CA ALA A 26 11.41 -0.81 11.27
C ALA A 26 11.87 -1.95 10.36
N SER A 27 11.18 -3.08 10.43
CA SER A 27 11.29 -4.13 9.39
C SER A 27 10.56 -3.67 8.13
N LEU A 28 11.12 -3.99 6.94
CA LEU A 28 10.50 -3.69 5.65
C LEU A 28 10.16 -4.98 4.92
N LEU A 29 8.91 -5.09 4.50
CA LEU A 29 8.41 -6.11 3.61
C LEU A 29 8.09 -5.47 2.26
N THR A 30 8.86 -5.82 1.23
CA THR A 30 8.59 -5.38 -0.14
C THR A 30 7.96 -6.53 -0.93
N ARG A 31 6.84 -6.25 -1.60
CA ARG A 31 6.18 -7.20 -2.47
C ARG A 31 6.27 -6.75 -3.92
N SER A 32 6.65 -7.67 -4.79
CA SER A 32 6.72 -7.45 -6.23
C SER A 32 5.76 -8.41 -6.96
N GLY A 33 5.07 -7.87 -7.93
CA GLY A 33 4.18 -8.63 -8.81
C GLY A 33 2.84 -9.05 -8.18
N PRO A 34 1.92 -9.55 -9.02
CA PRO A 34 0.60 -9.96 -8.60
C PRO A 34 0.67 -11.29 -7.83
N THR A 35 -0.38 -11.54 -7.06
CA THR A 35 -0.62 -12.87 -6.48
C THR A 35 -0.81 -13.89 -7.61
N ARG A 36 -0.06 -14.99 -7.56
CA ARG A 36 -0.11 -16.04 -8.59
C ARG A 36 -1.30 -16.98 -8.40
N ASN A 37 -1.65 -17.24 -7.16
CA ASN A 37 -2.77 -18.10 -6.80
C ASN A 37 -3.25 -17.82 -5.38
N PHE A 38 -4.41 -18.40 -5.04
CA PHE A 38 -5.05 -18.21 -3.73
C PHE A 38 -4.19 -18.70 -2.56
N ASN A 39 -3.43 -19.79 -2.72
CA ASN A 39 -2.59 -20.31 -1.63
C ASN A 39 -1.52 -19.30 -1.24
N GLN A 40 -0.84 -18.68 -2.22
CA GLN A 40 0.16 -17.64 -1.96
C GLN A 40 -0.46 -16.44 -1.22
N LEU A 41 -1.67 -16.06 -1.57
CA LEU A 41 -2.41 -15.01 -0.87
C LEU A 41 -2.69 -15.41 0.58
N SER A 42 -3.26 -16.60 0.78
CA SER A 42 -3.60 -17.13 2.11
C SER A 42 -2.38 -17.27 3.02
N ASP A 43 -1.26 -17.80 2.50
CA ASP A 43 -0.01 -17.95 3.25
C ASP A 43 0.52 -16.61 3.73
N GLU A 44 0.47 -15.59 2.87
CA GLU A 44 0.92 -14.25 3.23
C GLU A 44 0.03 -13.59 4.26
N LEU A 45 -1.28 -13.70 4.10
CA LEU A 45 -2.23 -13.16 5.08
C LEU A 45 -2.05 -13.82 6.44
N THR A 46 -1.85 -15.14 6.46
CA THR A 46 -1.56 -15.90 7.67
C THR A 46 -0.26 -15.44 8.32
N TRP A 47 0.80 -15.28 7.53
CA TRP A 47 2.09 -14.80 8.04
C TRP A 47 2.00 -13.39 8.62
N LEU A 48 1.34 -12.47 7.93
CA LEU A 48 1.15 -11.09 8.40
C LEU A 48 0.30 -11.04 9.68
N SER A 49 -0.76 -11.86 9.78
CA SER A 49 -1.61 -11.90 10.98
C SER A 49 -0.88 -12.44 12.22
N GLN A 50 0.18 -13.22 12.02
CA GLN A 50 1.02 -13.75 13.10
C GLN A 50 2.19 -12.80 13.43
N HIS A 51 2.35 -11.69 12.72
CA HIS A 51 3.43 -10.76 12.99
C HIS A 51 3.28 -10.14 14.38
N PRO A 52 4.34 -10.14 15.21
CA PRO A 52 4.25 -9.64 16.58
C PRO A 52 3.83 -8.17 16.61
N SER A 53 2.75 -7.84 17.30
CA SER A 53 2.21 -6.48 17.40
C SER A 53 3.19 -5.46 18.02
N ARG A 54 4.19 -5.94 18.75
CA ARG A 54 5.24 -5.12 19.37
C ARG A 54 6.31 -4.64 18.39
N LEU A 55 6.41 -5.25 17.21
CA LEU A 55 7.38 -4.87 16.19
C LEU A 55 6.70 -4.03 15.12
N LEU A 56 7.36 -2.96 14.71
CA LEU A 56 6.89 -2.16 13.60
C LEU A 56 7.29 -2.82 12.28
N LEU A 57 6.30 -3.12 11.46
CA LEU A 57 6.47 -3.64 10.10
C LEU A 57 5.93 -2.62 9.11
N ILE A 58 6.75 -2.23 8.15
CA ILE A 58 6.36 -1.44 7.00
C ILE A 58 6.19 -2.38 5.81
N CYS A 59 5.05 -2.31 5.14
CA CYS A 59 4.77 -3.07 3.94
C CYS A 59 4.73 -2.13 2.72
N ASP A 60 5.68 -2.31 1.80
CA ASP A 60 5.58 -1.74 0.45
C ASP A 60 4.63 -2.64 -0.34
N ARG A 61 3.35 -2.30 -0.29
CA ARG A 61 2.15 -3.04 -0.66
C ARG A 61 1.76 -4.18 0.29
N ILE A 62 0.46 -4.34 0.42
CA ILE A 62 -0.15 -5.54 1.02
C ILE A 62 -1.07 -6.21 0.00
N ARG A 63 -1.09 -7.52 0.01
CA ARG A 63 -1.82 -8.29 -1.01
C ARG A 63 -3.31 -8.05 -1.02
N PRO A 64 -4.03 -7.90 0.11
CA PRO A 64 -5.47 -7.63 0.05
C PRO A 64 -5.82 -6.44 -0.84
N ILE A 65 -5.13 -5.32 -0.65
CA ILE A 65 -5.37 -4.10 -1.45
C ILE A 65 -4.88 -4.29 -2.90
N SER A 66 -3.65 -4.77 -3.06
CA SER A 66 -3.08 -5.00 -4.40
C SER A 66 -3.91 -5.98 -5.22
N GLU A 67 -4.49 -7.01 -4.59
CA GLU A 67 -5.33 -8.00 -5.25
C GLU A 67 -6.66 -7.39 -5.73
N LEU A 68 -7.30 -6.55 -4.91
CA LEU A 68 -8.51 -5.83 -5.32
C LEU A 68 -8.27 -4.97 -6.56
N VAL A 69 -7.11 -4.29 -6.63
CA VAL A 69 -6.79 -3.37 -7.72
C VAL A 69 -6.27 -4.10 -8.96
N TYR A 70 -5.12 -4.75 -8.84
CA TYR A 70 -4.46 -5.39 -9.99
C TYR A 70 -5.23 -6.61 -10.50
N GLY A 71 -5.84 -7.37 -9.60
CA GLY A 71 -6.69 -8.48 -9.98
C GLY A 71 -7.83 -8.04 -10.86
N LYS A 72 -8.55 -7.02 -10.43
CA LYS A 72 -9.70 -6.50 -11.15
C LYS A 72 -9.32 -5.86 -12.48
N VAL A 73 -8.29 -5.00 -12.50
CA VAL A 73 -7.89 -4.26 -13.70
C VAL A 73 -7.18 -5.16 -14.73
N LEU A 74 -6.22 -5.98 -14.31
CA LEU A 74 -5.38 -6.73 -15.25
C LEU A 74 -5.91 -8.13 -15.56
N ARG A 75 -6.74 -8.72 -14.69
CA ARG A 75 -7.32 -10.07 -14.90
C ARG A 75 -8.84 -10.06 -15.07
N GLY A 76 -9.49 -8.93 -14.79
CA GLY A 76 -10.94 -8.81 -14.82
C GLY A 76 -11.64 -9.31 -13.56
N PHE A 77 -10.93 -9.87 -12.58
CA PHE A 77 -11.48 -10.35 -11.30
C PHE A 77 -10.44 -10.31 -10.19
N SER A 78 -10.89 -10.17 -8.95
CA SER A 78 -10.09 -10.37 -7.74
C SER A 78 -10.28 -11.78 -7.19
N MET A 79 -9.20 -12.41 -6.70
CA MET A 79 -9.27 -13.69 -5.98
C MET A 79 -9.80 -13.54 -4.55
N LEU A 80 -9.91 -12.31 -4.06
CA LEU A 80 -10.37 -11.98 -2.74
C LEU A 80 -11.63 -11.13 -2.85
N GLU A 81 -12.66 -11.48 -2.10
CA GLU A 81 -13.85 -10.64 -1.97
C GLU A 81 -13.52 -9.31 -1.28
N GLU A 82 -14.16 -8.22 -1.72
CA GLU A 82 -13.87 -6.88 -1.19
C GLU A 82 -14.06 -6.80 0.31
N ASP A 83 -15.17 -7.32 0.84
CA ASP A 83 -15.48 -7.28 2.27
C ASP A 83 -14.44 -8.06 3.09
N VAL A 84 -13.95 -9.18 2.57
CA VAL A 84 -12.89 -9.97 3.21
C VAL A 84 -11.59 -9.20 3.23
N ALA A 85 -11.22 -8.56 2.11
CA ALA A 85 -10.02 -7.74 2.01
C ALA A 85 -10.06 -6.56 2.98
N TYR A 86 -11.15 -5.81 3.00
CA TYR A 86 -11.31 -4.66 3.90
C TYR A 86 -11.32 -5.07 5.37
N SER A 87 -12.07 -6.13 5.72
CA SER A 87 -12.08 -6.66 7.08
C SER A 87 -10.70 -7.07 7.56
N TRP A 88 -9.91 -7.71 6.69
CA TRP A 88 -8.54 -8.07 7.02
C TRP A 88 -7.67 -6.83 7.26
N VAL A 89 -7.75 -5.83 6.39
CA VAL A 89 -6.99 -4.58 6.54
C VAL A 89 -7.39 -3.85 7.81
N ASP A 90 -8.69 -3.68 8.07
CA ASP A 90 -9.22 -3.02 9.28
C ASP A 90 -8.77 -3.72 10.57
N HIS A 91 -8.52 -5.04 10.52
CA HIS A 91 -8.10 -5.81 11.70
C HIS A 91 -6.59 -5.81 11.93
N PHE A 92 -5.78 -5.88 10.90
CA PHE A 92 -4.34 -6.12 11.02
C PHE A 92 -3.47 -4.91 10.72
N VAL A 93 -3.97 -3.93 9.98
CA VAL A 93 -3.22 -2.72 9.61
C VAL A 93 -3.54 -1.60 10.60
N SER A 94 -2.53 -0.89 11.07
CA SER A 94 -2.70 0.25 11.97
C SER A 94 -2.74 1.57 11.21
N ILE A 95 -1.90 1.70 10.18
CA ILE A 95 -1.75 2.92 9.38
C ILE A 95 -1.73 2.54 7.90
N VAL A 96 -2.49 3.25 7.10
CA VAL A 96 -2.46 3.17 5.63
C VAL A 96 -1.93 4.48 5.06
N ILE A 97 -0.90 4.42 4.23
CA ILE A 97 -0.38 5.58 3.50
C ILE A 97 -0.65 5.37 2.02
N TYR A 98 -1.46 6.23 1.44
CA TYR A 98 -1.80 6.17 0.03
C TYR A 98 -0.95 7.14 -0.79
N CYS A 99 0.00 6.61 -1.55
CA CYS A 99 0.86 7.38 -2.45
C CYS A 99 0.11 7.69 -3.75
N ARG A 100 -0.28 8.94 -3.93
CA ARG A 100 -1.08 9.39 -5.06
C ARG A 100 -0.60 10.74 -5.63
N PRO A 101 0.61 10.77 -6.27
CA PRO A 101 1.01 11.96 -7.02
C PRO A 101 0.12 12.15 -8.27
N PRO A 102 0.20 13.29 -8.96
CA PRO A 102 -0.56 13.54 -10.16
C PRO A 102 -0.41 12.42 -11.19
N LEU A 103 -1.49 12.08 -11.89
CA LEU A 103 -1.49 10.98 -12.86
C LEU A 103 -0.39 11.12 -13.93
N ALA A 104 -0.15 12.34 -14.42
CA ALA A 104 0.92 12.58 -15.40
C ALA A 104 2.31 12.21 -14.85
N THR A 105 2.54 12.42 -13.54
CA THR A 105 3.78 12.01 -12.87
C THR A 105 3.88 10.48 -12.77
N ILE A 106 2.77 9.81 -12.45
CA ILE A 106 2.68 8.34 -12.40
C ILE A 106 3.00 7.76 -13.77
N GLN A 107 2.36 8.27 -14.83
CA GLN A 107 2.57 7.82 -16.22
C GLN A 107 4.02 7.98 -16.64
N ALA A 108 4.62 9.15 -16.43
CA ALA A 108 6.02 9.40 -16.76
C ALA A 108 6.97 8.44 -16.01
N ASN A 109 6.73 8.15 -14.73
CA ASN A 109 7.54 7.23 -13.94
C ASN A 109 7.38 5.78 -14.41
N VAL A 110 6.18 5.36 -14.77
CA VAL A 110 5.90 4.02 -15.30
C VAL A 110 6.59 3.84 -16.63
N GLU A 111 6.48 4.80 -17.55
CA GLU A 111 7.15 4.79 -18.86
C GLU A 111 8.68 4.76 -18.71
N ALA A 112 9.25 5.57 -17.83
CA ALA A 112 10.69 5.60 -17.56
C ALA A 112 11.22 4.27 -16.99
N SER A 113 10.37 3.46 -16.37
CA SER A 113 10.72 2.16 -15.80
C SER A 113 10.55 1.00 -16.78
N PHE A 114 10.04 1.25 -17.99
CA PHE A 114 9.93 0.22 -19.04
C PHE A 114 11.33 -0.23 -19.51
N PRO A 115 11.61 -1.55 -19.73
CA PRO A 115 10.66 -2.69 -19.76
C PRO A 115 10.51 -3.44 -18.41
N ASN A 116 10.99 -2.91 -17.29
CA ASN A 116 10.97 -3.59 -16.00
C ASN A 116 9.58 -3.60 -15.33
N GLN A 117 8.56 -3.05 -15.99
CA GLN A 117 7.19 -3.07 -15.49
C GLN A 117 6.51 -4.42 -15.76
N MET A 118 5.57 -4.76 -14.89
CA MET A 118 4.69 -5.90 -15.13
C MET A 118 3.84 -5.65 -16.37
N SER A 119 3.62 -6.72 -17.15
CA SER A 119 2.75 -6.66 -18.34
C SER A 119 1.38 -6.06 -18.02
N GLY A 120 0.92 -5.14 -18.86
CA GLY A 120 -0.36 -4.46 -18.75
C GLY A 120 -0.35 -3.22 -17.84
N VAL A 121 0.71 -2.97 -17.04
CA VAL A 121 0.73 -1.80 -16.14
C VAL A 121 0.81 -0.50 -16.93
N VAL A 122 1.66 -0.44 -17.96
CA VAL A 122 1.83 0.77 -18.78
C VAL A 122 0.51 1.14 -19.46
N GLU A 123 -0.14 0.16 -20.10
CA GLU A 123 -1.38 0.33 -20.85
C GLU A 123 -2.57 0.68 -19.96
N HIS A 124 -2.55 0.21 -18.71
CA HIS A 124 -3.67 0.37 -17.76
C HIS A 124 -3.38 1.34 -16.61
N THR A 125 -2.33 2.17 -16.69
CA THR A 125 -1.92 3.08 -15.62
C THR A 125 -3.07 3.95 -15.10
N GLN A 126 -3.89 4.52 -16.00
CA GLN A 126 -5.06 5.30 -15.62
C GLN A 126 -6.07 4.44 -14.84
N GLN A 127 -6.44 3.28 -15.38
CA GLN A 127 -7.44 2.39 -14.76
C GLN A 127 -6.96 1.86 -13.41
N LEU A 128 -5.66 1.54 -13.28
CA LEU A 128 -5.06 1.17 -12.00
C LEU A 128 -5.14 2.32 -10.99
N SER A 129 -4.88 3.55 -11.43
CA SER A 129 -4.97 4.72 -10.56
C SER A 129 -6.40 4.98 -10.09
N ASP A 130 -7.38 4.88 -11.00
CA ASP A 130 -8.79 5.09 -10.70
C ASP A 130 -9.31 3.99 -9.75
N GLU A 131 -8.89 2.73 -9.96
CA GLU A 131 -9.28 1.65 -9.08
C GLU A 131 -8.62 1.74 -7.71
N TYR A 132 -7.36 2.22 -7.62
CA TYR A 132 -6.75 2.58 -6.34
C TYR A 132 -7.55 3.67 -5.63
N ASP A 133 -7.92 4.76 -6.32
CA ASP A 133 -8.72 5.84 -5.74
C ASP A 133 -10.04 5.29 -5.16
N ARG A 134 -10.72 4.39 -5.88
CA ARG A 134 -11.96 3.72 -5.44
C ARG A 134 -11.73 2.87 -4.17
N VAL A 135 -10.71 2.02 -4.18
CA VAL A 135 -10.42 1.12 -3.06
C VAL A 135 -9.98 1.92 -1.82
N MET A 136 -9.13 2.93 -2.01
CA MET A 136 -8.60 3.74 -0.92
C MET A 136 -9.65 4.64 -0.27
N LEU A 137 -10.67 5.06 -1.00
CA LEU A 137 -11.78 5.85 -0.46
C LEU A 137 -12.46 5.15 0.73
N ARG A 138 -12.52 3.81 0.73
CA ARG A 138 -13.11 3.04 1.83
C ARG A 138 -12.37 3.27 3.15
N PHE A 139 -11.05 3.41 3.12
CA PHE A 139 -10.25 3.59 4.32
C PHE A 139 -10.34 5.00 4.93
N THR A 140 -10.77 6.00 4.17
CA THR A 140 -11.04 7.35 4.74
C THR A 140 -12.22 7.36 5.72
N GLN A 141 -13.05 6.31 5.71
CA GLN A 141 -14.23 6.15 6.57
C GLN A 141 -14.06 5.04 7.62
N SER A 142 -12.89 4.41 7.69
CA SER A 142 -12.56 3.37 8.65
C SER A 142 -11.95 3.97 9.93
N ASN A 143 -11.73 3.13 10.94
CA ASN A 143 -11.02 3.53 12.17
C ASN A 143 -9.48 3.50 12.01
N LEU A 144 -9.00 3.21 10.80
CA LEU A 144 -7.57 3.21 10.51
C LEU A 144 -7.04 4.64 10.41
N ILE A 145 -5.79 4.82 10.79
CA ILE A 145 -5.09 6.06 10.49
C ILE A 145 -4.74 6.07 9.01
N TYR A 146 -5.23 7.07 8.29
CA TYR A 146 -5.09 7.16 6.84
C TYR A 146 -4.40 8.45 6.42
N TYR A 147 -3.29 8.32 5.66
CA TYR A 147 -2.53 9.42 5.10
C TYR A 147 -2.57 9.41 3.58
N PRO A 148 -3.23 10.39 2.92
CA PRO A 148 -2.97 10.65 1.52
C PRO A 148 -1.58 11.29 1.38
N TYR A 149 -0.73 10.76 0.50
CA TYR A 149 0.62 11.26 0.31
C TYR A 149 0.94 11.48 -1.16
N ASP A 150 1.26 12.72 -1.49
CA ASP A 150 1.79 13.14 -2.78
C ASP A 150 3.18 13.76 -2.57
N TYR A 151 4.23 13.05 -2.99
CA TYR A 151 5.62 13.49 -2.79
C TYR A 151 5.99 14.72 -3.62
N THR A 152 5.15 15.12 -4.60
CA THR A 152 5.37 16.34 -5.39
C THR A 152 4.91 17.59 -4.64
N PHE A 153 4.13 17.43 -3.59
CA PHE A 153 3.51 18.51 -2.83
C PHE A 153 3.75 18.41 -1.31
N HIS A 154 3.62 17.20 -0.74
CA HIS A 154 3.72 17.01 0.71
C HIS A 154 5.18 16.98 1.20
N HIS A 155 5.41 17.60 2.34
CA HIS A 155 6.72 17.63 2.98
C HIS A 155 6.94 16.34 3.78
N LEU A 156 7.88 15.50 3.35
CA LEU A 156 8.15 14.20 3.97
C LEU A 156 8.48 14.25 5.47
N PRO A 157 9.28 15.21 5.99
CA PRO A 157 9.51 15.36 7.42
C PRO A 157 8.22 15.56 8.23
N ALA A 158 7.26 16.34 7.72
CA ALA A 158 5.97 16.54 8.40
C ALA A 158 5.18 15.23 8.50
N LEU A 159 5.12 14.44 7.40
CA LEU A 159 4.50 13.12 7.43
C LEU A 159 5.16 12.19 8.48
N ILE A 160 6.51 12.21 8.59
CA ILE A 160 7.23 11.41 9.57
C ILE A 160 6.87 11.84 11.01
N GLU A 161 6.76 13.14 11.27
CA GLU A 161 6.37 13.69 12.58
C GLU A 161 4.94 13.26 12.96
N GLU A 162 3.98 13.36 12.04
CA GLU A 162 2.60 12.93 12.24
C GLU A 162 2.52 11.43 12.55
N ILE A 163 3.13 10.59 11.71
CA ILE A 163 3.19 9.14 11.94
C ILE A 163 3.85 8.82 13.29
N THR A 164 4.92 9.54 13.66
CA THR A 164 5.60 9.35 14.95
C THR A 164 4.66 9.62 16.11
N SER A 165 3.84 10.68 16.02
CA SER A 165 2.84 11.02 17.04
C SER A 165 1.81 9.92 17.19
N ASP A 166 1.28 9.43 16.07
CA ASP A 166 0.26 8.39 16.07
C ASP A 166 0.78 7.04 16.59
N ILE A 167 2.01 6.67 16.20
CA ILE A 167 2.67 5.47 16.74
C ILE A 167 2.75 5.53 18.28
N LYS A 168 3.12 6.69 18.84
CA LYS A 168 3.17 6.87 20.30
C LYS A 168 1.80 6.73 20.93
N GLY A 169 0.75 7.28 20.31
CA GLY A 169 -0.62 7.18 20.76
C GLY A 169 -1.16 5.74 20.76
N ILE A 170 -0.76 4.93 19.76
CA ILE A 170 -1.15 3.50 19.68
C ILE A 170 -0.43 2.65 20.76
N VAL A 171 0.85 2.94 21.02
CA VAL A 171 1.69 2.13 21.93
C VAL A 171 1.46 2.50 23.40
N HIS A 172 1.03 3.72 23.68
CA HIS A 172 0.79 4.26 25.02
C HIS A 172 -0.62 4.90 25.10
N PRO A 173 -1.71 4.11 24.96
CA PRO A 173 -3.08 4.62 25.02
C PRO A 173 -3.48 5.13 26.41
#